data_4d3baa1ed8b2eb54a14e9ee3a04426cd
#
_entry.id   4d3baa1ed8b2eb54a14e9ee3a04426cd
#
_cell.length_a   1.000
_cell.length_b   1.000
_cell.length_c   1.000
_cell.angle_alpha   90.00
_cell.angle_beta   90.00
_cell.angle_gamma   90.00
#
_symmetry.space_group_name_H-M   'P 1'
#
loop_
_entity.id
_entity.type
_entity.pdbx_description
1 polymer ?
#
loop_
_entity_poly.entity_id
_entity_poly.type
_entity_poly.pdbx_seq_one_letter_code
_entity_poly.pdbx_strand_id
1 'polypeptide(L)'
;MGEKFTGGDKLIQQKNALANNTHEKSFKTIATYSYDMNPFCRFAFDKFHLQKISNIEGKHIRAYVKHMQEQGLSPATIKSRLSAIRFFHRLAGGKKRLPDNKELGLEKRKVGTEDRAWTVEEVKAGMEVAKDMGRIDAYHAICIGYAFGLRVEEICRVRLEDVEKALMNDGLRVKGKGGQIRIVPVEVEVQRDLLKYLYSYARNNHLLPRDYIISSNEKGGVERQIESLENWMYTNRHKFAMQNRETEARDGMKPRSKDLTWHGLRYKRAQEQYAMYEAEGRQNPKLMTSEILGHHRTDITNIYLAELPQGKKNQE
;
A
#
# COMPACT_ATOMS: atom_id res chain seq x y z
N MET A 1 -23.60 -32.02 18.40
CA MET A 1 -22.71 -32.78 17.50
C MET A 1 -21.47 -31.94 17.32
N GLY A 2 -20.32 -32.35 17.90
CA GLY A 2 -19.06 -31.61 17.74
C GLY A 2 -18.57 -31.70 16.27
N GLU A 3 -18.27 -30.55 15.66
CA GLU A 3 -17.64 -30.51 14.35
C GLU A 3 -16.36 -31.35 14.35
N LYS A 4 -16.30 -32.35 13.49
CA LYS A 4 -15.08 -33.14 13.31
C LYS A 4 -14.01 -32.24 12.74
N PHE A 5 -13.02 -31.85 13.52
CA PHE A 5 -11.82 -31.16 13.07
C PHE A 5 -11.18 -31.93 11.91
N THR A 6 -11.07 -31.27 10.77
CA THR A 6 -10.33 -31.82 9.63
C THR A 6 -8.83 -31.71 9.91
N GLY A 7 -8.00 -32.56 9.29
CA GLY A 7 -6.54 -32.44 9.50
C GLY A 7 -5.96 -31.14 8.95
N GLY A 8 -6.65 -30.46 8.00
CA GLY A 8 -6.32 -29.11 7.58
C GLY A 8 -6.43 -28.10 8.72
N ASP A 9 -7.40 -28.30 9.62
CA ASP A 9 -7.57 -27.46 10.82
C ASP A 9 -6.43 -27.64 11.81
N LYS A 10 -5.83 -28.84 11.92
CA LYS A 10 -4.64 -29.07 12.75
C LYS A 10 -3.43 -28.26 12.26
N LEU A 11 -3.21 -28.15 10.94
CA LEU A 11 -2.16 -27.31 10.38
C LEU A 11 -2.45 -25.83 10.63
N ILE A 12 -3.71 -25.40 10.51
CA ILE A 12 -4.13 -24.02 10.82
C ILE A 12 -3.90 -23.70 12.30
N GLN A 13 -4.23 -24.63 13.23
CA GLN A 13 -3.93 -24.45 14.66
C GLN A 13 -2.43 -24.31 14.94
N GLN A 14 -1.59 -25.16 14.35
CA GLN A 14 -0.13 -25.03 14.46
C GLN A 14 0.35 -23.68 13.96
N LYS A 15 -0.12 -23.24 12.78
CA LYS A 15 0.19 -21.92 12.20
C LYS A 15 -0.25 -20.80 13.16
N ASN A 16 -1.45 -20.86 13.73
CA ASN A 16 -1.96 -19.85 14.66
C ASN A 16 -1.09 -19.77 15.93
N ALA A 17 -0.70 -20.91 16.50
CA ALA A 17 0.20 -20.97 17.65
C ALA A 17 1.56 -20.31 17.32
N LEU A 18 2.14 -20.60 16.15
CA LEU A 18 3.38 -19.99 15.70
C LEU A 18 3.24 -18.48 15.47
N ALA A 19 2.11 -18.05 14.89
CA ALA A 19 1.83 -16.63 14.64
C ALA A 19 1.72 -15.82 15.93
N ASN A 20 1.09 -16.38 16.95
CA ASN A 20 0.90 -15.72 18.25
C ASN A 20 2.19 -15.62 19.07
N ASN A 21 3.15 -16.51 18.83
CA ASN A 21 4.39 -16.59 19.61
C ASN A 21 5.61 -15.96 18.89
N THR A 22 5.44 -15.38 17.70
CA THR A 22 6.55 -14.78 16.96
C THR A 22 6.48 -13.25 16.96
N HIS A 23 7.64 -12.62 17.09
CA HIS A 23 7.84 -11.17 16.98
C HIS A 23 8.83 -10.80 15.85
N GLU A 24 9.19 -11.75 14.99
CA GLU A 24 10.19 -11.54 13.93
C GLU A 24 9.73 -10.56 12.83
N LYS A 25 8.44 -10.31 12.73
CA LYS A 25 7.82 -9.40 11.76
C LYS A 25 6.75 -8.54 12.42
N SER A 26 6.37 -7.45 11.76
CA SER A 26 5.25 -6.63 12.23
C SER A 26 3.96 -7.44 12.33
N PHE A 27 3.09 -7.07 13.26
CA PHE A 27 1.77 -7.69 13.44
C PHE A 27 0.99 -7.80 12.12
N LYS A 28 0.94 -6.73 11.32
CA LYS A 28 0.28 -6.69 10.00
C LYS A 28 0.88 -7.71 9.02
N THR A 29 2.21 -7.89 9.03
CA THR A 29 2.87 -8.89 8.19
C THR A 29 2.52 -10.31 8.63
N ILE A 30 2.50 -10.57 9.94
CA ILE A 30 2.12 -11.89 10.49
C ILE A 30 0.67 -12.22 10.17
N ALA A 31 -0.24 -11.25 10.30
CA ALA A 31 -1.65 -11.41 9.95
C ALA A 31 -1.81 -11.76 8.45
N THR A 32 -1.14 -11.03 7.56
CA THR A 32 -1.14 -11.31 6.12
C THR A 32 -0.59 -12.71 5.82
N TYR A 33 0.54 -13.08 6.43
CA TYR A 33 1.14 -14.40 6.23
C TYR A 33 0.24 -15.52 6.78
N SER A 34 -0.45 -15.27 7.90
CA SER A 34 -1.42 -16.24 8.46
C SER A 34 -2.59 -16.46 7.51
N TYR A 35 -3.11 -15.39 6.90
CA TYR A 35 -4.15 -15.48 5.88
C TYR A 35 -3.67 -16.25 4.65
N ASP A 36 -2.50 -15.90 4.11
CA ASP A 36 -1.90 -16.51 2.93
C ASP A 36 -1.56 -18.00 3.12
N MET A 37 -1.31 -18.44 4.36
CA MET A 37 -0.98 -19.84 4.69
C MET A 37 -2.21 -20.74 4.76
N ASN A 38 -3.41 -20.23 5.09
CA ASN A 38 -4.60 -21.04 5.28
C ASN A 38 -5.00 -21.92 4.07
N PRO A 39 -5.01 -21.38 2.82
CA PRO A 39 -5.31 -22.21 1.66
C PRO A 39 -4.31 -23.34 1.43
N PHE A 40 -3.03 -23.09 1.74
CA PHE A 40 -2.01 -24.15 1.66
C PHE A 40 -2.23 -25.25 2.70
N CYS A 41 -2.59 -24.91 3.94
CA CYS A 41 -2.87 -25.90 4.98
C CYS A 41 -3.97 -26.88 4.55
N ARG A 42 -5.04 -26.36 3.98
CA ARG A 42 -6.13 -27.19 3.46
C ARG A 42 -5.67 -28.05 2.28
N PHE A 43 -5.07 -27.45 1.27
CA PHE A 43 -4.53 -28.16 0.11
C PHE A 43 -3.54 -29.27 0.49
N ALA A 44 -2.61 -28.96 1.40
CA ALA A 44 -1.57 -29.92 1.80
C ALA A 44 -2.14 -31.10 2.60
N PHE A 45 -3.18 -30.85 3.40
CA PHE A 45 -3.88 -31.94 4.07
C PHE A 45 -4.68 -32.77 3.08
N ASP A 46 -5.49 -32.17 2.23
CA ASP A 46 -6.40 -32.88 1.32
C ASP A 46 -5.61 -33.74 0.33
N LYS A 47 -4.52 -33.23 -0.20
CA LYS A 47 -3.73 -33.92 -1.24
C LYS A 47 -2.64 -34.86 -0.70
N PHE A 48 -2.07 -34.54 0.48
CA PHE A 48 -0.87 -35.24 0.99
C PHE A 48 -1.05 -35.77 2.41
N HIS A 49 -2.21 -35.55 3.04
CA HIS A 49 -2.48 -35.87 4.43
C HIS A 49 -1.40 -35.32 5.39
N LEU A 50 -0.87 -34.14 5.06
CA LEU A 50 0.18 -33.51 5.84
C LEU A 50 -0.35 -33.15 7.24
N GLN A 51 0.40 -33.54 8.31
CA GLN A 51 -0.01 -33.38 9.70
C GLN A 51 0.80 -32.31 10.46
N LYS A 52 2.02 -31.96 9.96
CA LYS A 52 2.94 -31.04 10.62
C LYS A 52 3.51 -30.04 9.62
N ILE A 53 3.54 -28.76 9.99
CA ILE A 53 4.14 -27.69 9.16
C ILE A 53 5.64 -27.92 8.94
N SER A 54 6.33 -28.47 9.96
CA SER A 54 7.76 -28.83 9.86
C SER A 54 8.07 -29.89 8.78
N ASN A 55 7.07 -30.68 8.38
CA ASN A 55 7.22 -31.74 7.39
C ASN A 55 6.92 -31.28 5.95
N ILE A 56 6.76 -29.98 5.71
CA ILE A 56 6.62 -29.43 4.36
C ILE A 56 7.92 -29.73 3.58
N GLU A 57 7.76 -30.20 2.35
CA GLU A 57 8.86 -30.54 1.44
C GLU A 57 8.64 -29.89 0.07
N GLY A 58 9.67 -29.91 -0.79
CA GLY A 58 9.62 -29.36 -2.13
C GLY A 58 8.48 -29.90 -3.01
N LYS A 59 8.09 -31.18 -2.83
CA LYS A 59 6.96 -31.78 -3.57
C LYS A 59 5.64 -31.08 -3.27
N HIS A 60 5.40 -30.72 -2.00
CA HIS A 60 4.18 -30.01 -1.58
C HIS A 60 4.12 -28.61 -2.19
N ILE A 61 5.29 -27.93 -2.22
CA ILE A 61 5.40 -26.58 -2.80
C ILE A 61 5.15 -26.60 -4.30
N ARG A 62 5.79 -27.54 -5.04
CA ARG A 62 5.60 -27.65 -6.50
C ARG A 62 4.15 -27.96 -6.87
N ALA A 63 3.52 -28.89 -6.14
CA ALA A 63 2.12 -29.21 -6.37
C ALA A 63 1.18 -28.03 -6.07
N TYR A 64 1.46 -27.27 -5.02
CA TYR A 64 0.65 -26.11 -4.68
C TYR A 64 0.84 -24.95 -5.66
N VAL A 65 2.05 -24.72 -6.15
CA VAL A 65 2.29 -23.74 -7.23
C VAL A 65 1.50 -24.08 -8.46
N LYS A 66 1.55 -25.32 -8.92
CA LYS A 66 0.75 -25.79 -10.07
C LYS A 66 -0.75 -25.53 -9.84
N HIS A 67 -1.26 -25.93 -8.69
CA HIS A 67 -2.66 -25.68 -8.30
C HIS A 67 -3.03 -24.19 -8.33
N MET A 68 -2.19 -23.30 -7.82
CA MET A 68 -2.43 -21.85 -7.86
C MET A 68 -2.40 -21.28 -9.28
N GLN A 69 -1.53 -21.81 -10.14
CA GLN A 69 -1.45 -21.44 -11.57
C GLN A 69 -2.70 -21.90 -12.34
N GLU A 70 -3.16 -23.12 -12.08
CA GLU A 70 -4.41 -23.65 -12.65
C GLU A 70 -5.65 -22.83 -12.23
N GLN A 71 -5.60 -22.21 -11.04
CA GLN A 71 -6.62 -21.26 -10.58
C GLN A 71 -6.45 -19.83 -11.14
N GLY A 72 -5.47 -19.58 -12.00
CA GLY A 72 -5.22 -18.27 -12.61
C GLY A 72 -4.69 -17.21 -11.64
N LEU A 73 -4.10 -17.61 -10.49
CA LEU A 73 -3.58 -16.64 -9.53
C LEU A 73 -2.35 -15.91 -10.09
N SER A 74 -2.28 -14.59 -9.81
CA SER A 74 -1.17 -13.77 -10.27
C SER A 74 0.18 -14.24 -9.71
N PRO A 75 1.30 -14.07 -10.45
CA PRO A 75 2.63 -14.38 -9.95
C PRO A 75 2.96 -13.66 -8.63
N ALA A 76 2.40 -12.47 -8.41
CA ALA A 76 2.56 -11.71 -7.18
C ALA A 76 1.89 -12.41 -5.99
N THR A 77 0.66 -12.88 -6.16
CA THR A 77 -0.10 -13.63 -5.14
C THR A 77 0.60 -14.95 -4.80
N ILE A 78 1.04 -15.68 -5.83
CA ILE A 78 1.78 -16.95 -5.65
C ILE A 78 3.05 -16.71 -4.80
N LYS A 79 3.84 -15.69 -5.13
CA LYS A 79 5.05 -15.35 -4.37
C LYS A 79 4.77 -14.92 -2.93
N SER A 80 3.68 -14.19 -2.68
CA SER A 80 3.25 -13.82 -1.32
C SER A 80 2.95 -15.07 -0.49
N ARG A 81 2.11 -15.96 -1.00
CA ARG A 81 1.76 -17.22 -0.34
C ARG A 81 3.00 -18.11 -0.08
N LEU A 82 3.91 -18.22 -1.04
CA LEU A 82 5.16 -18.95 -0.84
C LEU A 82 6.05 -18.35 0.24
N SER A 83 6.09 -17.02 0.36
CA SER A 83 6.81 -16.35 1.44
C SER A 83 6.22 -16.69 2.80
N ALA A 84 4.89 -16.73 2.91
CA ALA A 84 4.21 -17.15 4.13
C ALA A 84 4.51 -18.62 4.48
N ILE A 85 4.43 -19.52 3.52
CA ILE A 85 4.72 -20.96 3.72
C ILE A 85 6.16 -21.17 4.20
N ARG A 86 7.15 -20.54 3.55
CA ARG A 86 8.55 -20.65 3.95
C ARG A 86 8.81 -20.07 5.34
N PHE A 87 8.13 -18.96 5.68
CA PHE A 87 8.20 -18.34 7.00
C PHE A 87 7.70 -19.30 8.10
N PHE A 88 6.49 -19.84 7.96
CA PHE A 88 5.92 -20.74 8.96
C PHE A 88 6.62 -22.10 9.01
N HIS A 89 7.11 -22.62 7.87
CA HIS A 89 7.92 -23.84 7.85
C HIS A 89 9.21 -23.68 8.68
N ARG A 90 9.89 -22.53 8.52
CA ARG A 90 11.09 -22.22 9.31
C ARG A 90 10.76 -22.07 10.79
N LEU A 91 9.70 -21.33 11.15
CA LEU A 91 9.27 -21.19 12.54
C LEU A 91 8.87 -22.52 13.19
N ALA A 92 8.33 -23.44 12.42
CA ALA A 92 7.98 -24.80 12.90
C ALA A 92 9.19 -25.73 13.05
N GLY A 93 10.40 -25.25 12.83
CA GLY A 93 11.64 -26.06 12.86
C GLY A 93 11.79 -27.00 11.67
N GLY A 94 11.20 -26.66 10.53
CA GLY A 94 11.35 -27.44 9.29
C GLY A 94 12.80 -27.50 8.81
N LYS A 95 13.35 -28.71 8.65
CA LYS A 95 14.75 -28.94 8.27
C LYS A 95 14.96 -29.07 6.76
N LYS A 96 13.92 -29.36 6.01
CA LYS A 96 14.01 -29.53 4.55
C LYS A 96 14.11 -28.18 3.85
N ARG A 97 15.10 -28.02 2.96
CA ARG A 97 15.17 -26.86 2.07
C ARG A 97 13.96 -26.85 1.14
N LEU A 98 13.26 -25.74 1.11
CA LEU A 98 12.14 -25.52 0.17
C LEU A 98 12.67 -24.83 -1.10
N PRO A 99 12.14 -25.16 -2.29
CA PRO A 99 12.59 -24.56 -3.54
C PRO A 99 12.35 -23.05 -3.54
N ASP A 100 13.25 -22.31 -4.16
CA ASP A 100 13.11 -20.87 -4.35
C ASP A 100 12.20 -20.54 -5.55
N ASN A 101 11.98 -19.24 -5.81
CA ASN A 101 11.09 -18.81 -6.87
C ASN A 101 11.63 -19.08 -8.28
N LYS A 102 12.97 -19.12 -8.44
CA LYS A 102 13.64 -19.42 -9.71
C LYS A 102 13.52 -20.91 -10.04
N GLU A 103 13.77 -21.75 -9.04
CA GLU A 103 13.61 -23.21 -9.14
C GLU A 103 12.15 -23.64 -9.45
N LEU A 104 11.19 -22.78 -9.09
CA LEU A 104 9.76 -22.99 -9.37
C LEU A 104 9.31 -22.39 -10.72
N GLY A 105 10.22 -21.82 -11.51
CA GLY A 105 9.90 -21.22 -12.81
C GLY A 105 8.93 -20.03 -12.71
N LEU A 106 8.85 -19.33 -11.56
CA LEU A 106 7.89 -18.26 -11.39
C LEU A 106 8.34 -16.98 -12.11
N GLU A 107 7.47 -16.47 -12.96
CA GLU A 107 7.67 -15.22 -13.67
C GLU A 107 8.05 -14.07 -12.74
N LYS A 108 8.85 -13.14 -13.27
CA LYS A 108 9.14 -11.89 -12.54
C LYS A 108 7.83 -11.12 -12.32
N ARG A 109 7.77 -10.44 -11.16
CA ARG A 109 6.63 -9.57 -10.85
C ARG A 109 6.59 -8.43 -11.88
N LYS A 110 5.51 -8.30 -12.61
CA LYS A 110 5.27 -7.11 -13.44
C LYS A 110 4.82 -5.98 -12.51
N VAL A 111 5.64 -4.97 -12.34
CA VAL A 111 5.37 -3.82 -11.47
C VAL A 111 5.31 -2.57 -12.33
N GLY A 112 4.35 -1.69 -12.02
CA GLY A 112 4.25 -0.42 -12.74
C GLY A 112 3.77 -0.58 -14.19
N THR A 113 2.86 -1.52 -14.47
CA THR A 113 2.26 -1.72 -15.79
C THR A 113 1.14 -0.72 -16.09
N GLU A 114 0.62 -0.05 -15.06
CA GLU A 114 -0.51 0.86 -15.14
C GLU A 114 -0.19 2.18 -14.43
N ASP A 115 -0.79 3.25 -14.91
CA ASP A 115 -0.84 4.53 -14.19
C ASP A 115 -2.00 4.51 -13.19
N ARG A 116 -1.68 4.71 -11.92
CA ARG A 116 -2.64 4.74 -10.82
C ARG A 116 -3.03 6.16 -10.39
N ALA A 117 -2.42 7.19 -11.00
CA ALA A 117 -2.69 8.57 -10.62
C ALA A 117 -4.18 8.92 -10.81
N TRP A 118 -4.71 9.68 -9.87
CA TRP A 118 -6.01 10.32 -10.04
C TRP A 118 -5.89 11.48 -11.05
N THR A 119 -6.97 11.79 -11.74
CA THR A 119 -7.07 13.05 -12.47
C THR A 119 -7.45 14.19 -11.51
N VAL A 120 -7.33 15.42 -11.95
CA VAL A 120 -7.76 16.59 -11.17
C VAL A 120 -9.27 16.56 -10.95
N GLU A 121 -10.03 16.11 -11.95
CA GLU A 121 -11.48 15.96 -11.92
C GLU A 121 -11.89 14.91 -10.88
N GLU A 122 -11.19 13.75 -10.85
CA GLU A 122 -11.43 12.70 -9.85
C GLU A 122 -11.12 13.18 -8.42
N VAL A 123 -10.07 13.98 -8.25
CA VAL A 123 -9.76 14.60 -6.94
C VAL A 123 -10.88 15.51 -6.49
N LYS A 124 -11.35 16.41 -7.37
CA LYS A 124 -12.48 17.33 -7.07
C LYS A 124 -13.76 16.58 -6.77
N ALA A 125 -14.14 15.65 -7.63
CA ALA A 125 -15.34 14.84 -7.43
C ALA A 125 -15.29 13.99 -6.16
N GLY A 126 -14.13 13.42 -5.84
CA GLY A 126 -13.92 12.68 -4.59
C GLY A 126 -14.06 13.55 -3.34
N MET A 127 -13.57 14.81 -3.40
CA MET A 127 -13.75 15.80 -2.33
C MET A 127 -15.23 16.16 -2.14
N GLU A 128 -15.97 16.35 -3.22
CA GLU A 128 -17.42 16.67 -3.20
C GLU A 128 -18.20 15.49 -2.59
N VAL A 129 -18.00 14.29 -3.11
CA VAL A 129 -18.65 13.07 -2.58
C VAL A 129 -18.36 12.89 -1.08
N ALA A 130 -17.14 13.15 -0.64
CA ALA A 130 -16.80 13.05 0.79
C ALA A 130 -17.56 14.09 1.63
N LYS A 131 -17.68 15.32 1.16
CA LYS A 131 -18.45 16.39 1.83
C LYS A 131 -19.95 16.08 1.88
N ASP A 132 -20.55 15.69 0.76
CA ASP A 132 -21.97 15.37 0.66
C ASP A 132 -22.37 14.21 1.58
N MET A 133 -21.45 13.29 1.81
CA MET A 133 -21.63 12.18 2.73
C MET A 133 -21.30 12.52 4.20
N GLY A 134 -20.94 13.77 4.52
CA GLY A 134 -20.52 14.19 5.86
C GLY A 134 -19.19 13.53 6.32
N ARG A 135 -18.41 12.92 5.41
CA ARG A 135 -17.13 12.26 5.68
C ARG A 135 -15.98 13.26 5.61
N ILE A 136 -15.94 14.18 6.58
CA ILE A 136 -14.91 15.22 6.67
C ILE A 136 -13.51 14.62 6.81
N ASP A 137 -13.39 13.47 7.47
CA ASP A 137 -12.15 12.69 7.55
C ASP A 137 -11.65 12.24 6.17
N ALA A 138 -12.53 11.72 5.31
CA ALA A 138 -12.20 11.33 3.94
C ALA A 138 -11.87 12.56 3.07
N TYR A 139 -12.60 13.67 3.23
CA TYR A 139 -12.29 14.95 2.56
C TYR A 139 -10.88 15.43 2.92
N HIS A 140 -10.53 15.50 4.20
CA HIS A 140 -9.18 15.87 4.64
C HIS A 140 -8.13 14.89 4.14
N ALA A 141 -8.43 13.60 4.15
CA ALA A 141 -7.50 12.58 3.64
C ALA A 141 -7.20 12.76 2.14
N ILE A 142 -8.21 13.09 1.32
CA ILE A 142 -8.02 13.41 -0.11
C ILE A 142 -7.15 14.66 -0.26
N CYS A 143 -7.48 15.74 0.47
CA CYS A 143 -6.72 16.98 0.41
C CYS A 143 -5.24 16.79 0.77
N ILE A 144 -4.96 16.12 1.90
CA ILE A 144 -3.60 15.85 2.37
C ILE A 144 -2.86 14.91 1.40
N GLY A 145 -3.54 13.85 0.93
CA GLY A 145 -2.99 12.90 -0.02
C GLY A 145 -2.60 13.54 -1.36
N TYR A 146 -3.46 14.42 -1.87
CA TYR A 146 -3.21 15.18 -3.10
C TYR A 146 -2.07 16.19 -2.93
N ALA A 147 -2.11 17.01 -1.87
CA ALA A 147 -1.15 18.09 -1.69
C ALA A 147 0.27 17.59 -1.35
N PHE A 148 0.38 16.53 -0.56
CA PHE A 148 1.66 16.06 0.00
C PHE A 148 2.09 14.66 -0.47
N GLY A 149 1.26 13.93 -1.19
CA GLY A 149 1.58 12.58 -1.66
C GLY A 149 1.76 11.56 -0.55
N LEU A 150 1.12 11.75 0.60
CA LEU A 150 1.26 10.86 1.76
C LEU A 150 0.52 9.53 1.53
N ARG A 151 1.03 8.45 2.16
CA ARG A 151 0.29 7.19 2.26
C ARG A 151 -0.87 7.36 3.23
N VAL A 152 -1.96 6.61 3.06
CA VAL A 152 -3.12 6.68 3.96
C VAL A 152 -2.74 6.50 5.43
N GLU A 153 -1.80 5.59 5.71
CA GLU A 153 -1.28 5.38 7.07
C GLU A 153 -0.51 6.61 7.61
N GLU A 154 0.15 7.36 6.74
CA GLU A 154 0.87 8.59 7.08
C GLU A 154 -0.11 9.74 7.29
N ILE A 155 -1.14 9.86 6.45
CA ILE A 155 -2.22 10.84 6.56
C ILE A 155 -2.93 10.70 7.93
N CYS A 156 -3.29 9.48 8.31
CA CYS A 156 -3.95 9.20 9.58
C CYS A 156 -3.09 9.53 10.81
N ARG A 157 -1.78 9.72 10.65
CA ARG A 157 -0.84 10.06 11.72
C ARG A 157 -0.41 11.51 11.76
N VAL A 158 -0.95 12.37 10.91
CA VAL A 158 -0.68 13.82 10.95
C VAL A 158 -1.31 14.42 12.20
N ARG A 159 -0.51 15.12 13.00
CA ARG A 159 -0.92 15.78 14.22
C ARG A 159 -1.01 17.29 14.04
N LEU A 160 -1.76 17.96 14.91
CA LEU A 160 -1.82 19.41 14.91
C LEU A 160 -0.42 20.04 15.06
N GLU A 161 0.44 19.53 15.96
CA GLU A 161 1.82 20.01 16.10
C GLU A 161 2.66 19.87 14.83
N ASP A 162 2.41 18.85 14.00
CA ASP A 162 3.11 18.68 12.71
C ASP A 162 2.65 19.75 11.70
N VAL A 163 1.36 20.12 11.71
CA VAL A 163 0.79 21.21 10.91
C VAL A 163 1.32 22.57 11.35
N GLU A 164 1.35 22.85 12.66
CA GLU A 164 1.90 24.10 13.23
C GLU A 164 3.36 24.29 12.84
N LYS A 165 4.18 23.26 13.03
CA LYS A 165 5.61 23.27 12.64
C LYS A 165 5.80 23.44 11.14
N ALA A 166 4.94 22.84 10.32
CA ALA A 166 5.02 22.96 8.88
C ALA A 166 4.71 24.38 8.39
N LEU A 167 3.80 25.10 9.05
CA LEU A 167 3.52 26.50 8.75
C LEU A 167 4.70 27.44 9.12
N MET A 168 5.50 27.06 10.11
CA MET A 168 6.65 27.84 10.57
C MET A 168 7.94 27.55 9.78
N ASN A 169 8.15 26.29 9.37
CA ASN A 169 9.44 25.80 8.87
C ASN A 169 9.38 25.26 7.43
N ASP A 170 8.30 25.51 6.70
CA ASP A 170 8.10 25.06 5.32
C ASP A 170 8.35 23.55 5.10
N GLY A 171 8.00 22.72 6.09
CA GLY A 171 8.19 21.29 5.99
C GLY A 171 7.27 20.48 6.90
N LEU A 172 6.43 19.63 6.31
CA LEU A 172 5.53 18.73 7.04
C LEU A 172 6.28 17.48 7.49
N ARG A 173 6.35 17.29 8.81
CA ARG A 173 6.93 16.10 9.43
C ARG A 173 6.00 14.92 9.26
N VAL A 174 6.50 13.82 8.70
CA VAL A 174 5.71 12.62 8.40
C VAL A 174 6.38 11.39 9.02
N LYS A 175 5.59 10.59 9.75
CA LYS A 175 6.04 9.31 10.31
C LYS A 175 5.56 8.16 9.40
N GLY A 176 6.49 7.57 8.68
CA GLY A 176 6.24 6.47 7.74
C GLY A 176 6.32 5.08 8.36
N LYS A 177 6.34 4.08 7.48
CA LYS A 177 6.44 2.66 7.83
C LYS A 177 7.74 2.38 8.61
N GLY A 178 7.63 1.56 9.66
CA GLY A 178 8.79 1.24 10.52
C GLY A 178 9.23 2.38 11.43
N GLY A 179 8.41 3.45 11.56
CA GLY A 179 8.73 4.59 12.41
C GLY A 179 9.69 5.61 11.80
N GLN A 180 10.10 5.43 10.55
CA GLN A 180 10.97 6.38 9.84
C GLN A 180 10.29 7.74 9.72
N ILE A 181 11.04 8.80 10.01
CA ILE A 181 10.59 10.17 9.91
C ILE A 181 11.24 10.82 8.70
N ARG A 182 10.43 11.54 7.92
CA ARG A 182 10.91 12.45 6.87
C ARG A 182 10.19 13.78 6.97
N ILE A 183 10.76 14.77 6.34
CA ILE A 183 10.12 16.07 6.13
C ILE A 183 9.71 16.17 4.67
N VAL A 184 8.43 16.47 4.43
CA VAL A 184 7.91 16.76 3.10
C VAL A 184 7.86 18.27 2.95
N PRO A 185 8.61 18.87 2.00
CA PRO A 185 8.69 20.32 1.87
C PRO A 185 7.35 20.91 1.44
N VAL A 186 7.10 22.15 1.89
CA VAL A 186 5.99 23.01 1.47
C VAL A 186 6.52 23.94 0.40
N GLU A 187 6.32 23.59 -0.86
CA GLU A 187 6.92 24.27 -2.01
C GLU A 187 5.91 25.10 -2.83
N VAL A 188 4.61 24.82 -2.65
CA VAL A 188 3.56 25.49 -3.41
C VAL A 188 2.47 26.04 -2.51
N GLU A 189 1.83 27.16 -2.93
CA GLU A 189 0.84 27.87 -2.11
C GLU A 189 -0.36 26.98 -1.72
N VAL A 190 -0.80 26.08 -2.59
CA VAL A 190 -1.89 25.16 -2.27
C VAL A 190 -1.60 24.27 -1.04
N GLN A 191 -0.34 23.91 -0.81
CA GLN A 191 0.05 23.17 0.38
C GLN A 191 -0.04 24.04 1.63
N ARG A 192 0.42 25.30 1.53
CA ARG A 192 0.39 26.27 2.63
C ARG A 192 -1.07 26.61 3.00
N ASP A 193 -1.94 26.80 2.01
CA ASP A 193 -3.35 27.09 2.25
C ASP A 193 -4.07 25.90 2.88
N LEU A 194 -3.76 24.68 2.45
CA LEU A 194 -4.27 23.49 3.12
C LEU A 194 -3.82 23.41 4.59
N LEU A 195 -2.56 23.69 4.88
CA LEU A 195 -2.07 23.71 6.28
C LEU A 195 -2.77 24.77 7.12
N LYS A 196 -2.97 26.00 6.60
CA LYS A 196 -3.74 27.05 7.27
C LYS A 196 -5.18 26.59 7.55
N TYR A 197 -5.82 25.96 6.56
CA TYR A 197 -7.17 25.42 6.72
C TYR A 197 -7.21 24.32 7.78
N LEU A 198 -6.31 23.34 7.75
CA LEU A 198 -6.25 22.26 8.74
C LEU A 198 -5.96 22.77 10.14
N TYR A 199 -5.10 23.77 10.27
CA TYR A 199 -4.84 24.45 11.53
C TYR A 199 -6.11 25.11 12.08
N SER A 200 -6.83 25.90 11.25
CA SER A 200 -8.07 26.55 11.64
C SER A 200 -9.15 25.52 12.01
N TYR A 201 -9.29 24.46 11.23
CA TYR A 201 -10.20 23.35 11.53
C TYR A 201 -9.89 22.73 12.90
N ALA A 202 -8.63 22.41 13.15
CA ALA A 202 -8.20 21.79 14.41
C ALA A 202 -8.50 22.71 15.60
N ARG A 203 -8.21 24.00 15.48
CA ARG A 203 -8.49 25.01 16.54
C ARG A 203 -9.98 25.12 16.81
N ASN A 204 -10.81 25.18 15.77
CA ASN A 204 -12.26 25.25 15.90
C ASN A 204 -12.88 23.99 16.53
N ASN A 205 -12.21 22.84 16.39
CA ASN A 205 -12.60 21.57 17.01
C ASN A 205 -11.85 21.28 18.33
N HIS A 206 -11.17 22.27 18.90
CA HIS A 206 -10.48 22.19 20.18
C HIS A 206 -9.41 21.09 20.28
N LEU A 207 -8.78 20.71 19.15
CA LEU A 207 -7.70 19.74 19.17
C LEU A 207 -6.47 20.30 19.91
N LEU A 208 -5.83 19.42 20.66
CA LEU A 208 -4.54 19.70 21.32
C LEU A 208 -3.37 19.43 20.36
N PRO A 209 -2.18 19.98 20.58
CA PRO A 209 -1.01 19.83 19.68
C PRO A 209 -0.68 18.37 19.32
N ARG A 210 -0.87 17.43 20.26
CA ARG A 210 -0.58 16.00 20.06
C ARG A 210 -1.75 15.22 19.45
N ASP A 211 -2.89 15.85 19.24
CA ASP A 211 -4.05 15.19 18.65
C ASP A 211 -3.86 15.02 17.14
N TYR A 212 -4.40 13.92 16.62
CA TYR A 212 -4.43 13.68 15.19
C TYR A 212 -5.51 14.54 14.51
N ILE A 213 -5.23 14.98 13.28
CA ILE A 213 -6.18 15.82 12.53
C ILE A 213 -7.45 15.03 12.14
N ILE A 214 -7.32 13.76 11.81
CA ILE A 214 -8.43 12.95 11.29
C ILE A 214 -8.67 11.64 12.05
N SER A 215 -7.76 11.25 12.95
CA SER A 215 -7.86 9.99 13.70
C SER A 215 -8.17 10.26 15.16
N SER A 216 -8.84 9.30 15.81
CA SER A 216 -9.00 9.33 17.27
C SER A 216 -7.66 9.08 17.98
N ASN A 217 -7.46 9.75 19.12
CA ASN A 217 -6.29 9.55 19.99
C ASN A 217 -6.39 8.31 20.89
N GLU A 218 -7.54 7.64 20.89
CA GLU A 218 -7.73 6.39 21.62
C GLU A 218 -6.83 5.27 21.09
N LYS A 219 -6.57 4.28 21.94
CA LYS A 219 -5.81 3.10 21.54
C LYS A 219 -6.44 2.43 20.30
N GLY A 220 -5.66 2.25 19.24
CA GLY A 220 -6.12 1.70 17.97
C GLY A 220 -6.96 2.66 17.11
N GLY A 221 -7.07 3.94 17.48
CA GLY A 221 -7.83 4.95 16.73
C GLY A 221 -7.30 5.15 15.31
N VAL A 222 -5.98 5.21 15.15
CA VAL A 222 -5.33 5.33 13.83
C VAL A 222 -5.63 4.12 12.95
N GLU A 223 -5.54 2.91 13.47
CA GLU A 223 -5.81 1.67 12.74
C GLU A 223 -7.28 1.60 12.30
N ARG A 224 -8.23 1.93 13.17
CA ARG A 224 -9.66 2.03 12.84
C ARG A 224 -9.92 3.09 11.76
N GLN A 225 -9.24 4.23 11.85
CA GLN A 225 -9.36 5.30 10.84
C GLN A 225 -8.85 4.85 9.47
N ILE A 226 -7.71 4.16 9.41
CA ILE A 226 -7.18 3.61 8.16
C ILE A 226 -8.19 2.63 7.55
N GLU A 227 -8.73 1.70 8.33
CA GLU A 227 -9.75 0.75 7.88
C GLU A 227 -11.02 1.45 7.40
N SER A 228 -11.49 2.46 8.12
CA SER A 228 -12.65 3.28 7.74
C SER A 228 -12.44 3.97 6.40
N LEU A 229 -11.27 4.58 6.17
CA LEU A 229 -10.94 5.24 4.91
C LEU A 229 -10.79 4.24 3.75
N GLU A 230 -10.13 3.09 3.98
CA GLU A 230 -10.00 2.04 2.96
C GLU A 230 -11.39 1.49 2.55
N ASN A 231 -12.26 1.24 3.51
CA ASN A 231 -13.64 0.79 3.27
C ASN A 231 -14.45 1.87 2.53
N TRP A 232 -14.32 3.14 2.93
CA TRP A 232 -14.99 4.25 2.25
C TRP A 232 -14.54 4.36 0.79
N MET A 233 -13.24 4.27 0.53
CA MET A 233 -12.67 4.28 -0.82
C MET A 233 -13.21 3.11 -1.64
N TYR A 234 -13.13 1.90 -1.12
CA TYR A 234 -13.61 0.70 -1.81
C TYR A 234 -15.09 0.81 -2.20
N THR A 235 -15.93 1.30 -1.28
CA THR A 235 -17.37 1.40 -1.46
C THR A 235 -17.79 2.55 -2.39
N ASN A 236 -17.07 3.68 -2.37
CA ASN A 236 -17.55 4.91 -3.01
C ASN A 236 -16.75 5.35 -4.25
N ARG A 237 -15.57 4.75 -4.54
CA ARG A 237 -14.72 5.18 -5.67
C ARG A 237 -15.44 5.23 -7.01
N HIS A 238 -16.43 4.37 -7.24
CA HIS A 238 -17.24 4.36 -8.47
C HIS A 238 -18.08 5.63 -8.68
N LYS A 239 -18.31 6.43 -7.63
CA LYS A 239 -19.09 7.67 -7.69
C LYS A 239 -18.30 8.85 -8.27
N PHE A 240 -16.98 8.76 -8.22
CA PHE A 240 -16.06 9.83 -8.63
C PHE A 240 -14.94 9.39 -9.56
N ALA A 241 -14.82 8.10 -9.85
CA ALA A 241 -13.91 7.62 -10.88
C ALA A 241 -14.42 7.97 -12.27
N MET A 242 -13.52 8.35 -13.17
CA MET A 242 -13.84 8.52 -14.58
C MET A 242 -14.39 7.23 -15.18
N GLN A 243 -15.36 7.34 -16.08
CA GLN A 243 -15.81 6.19 -16.87
C GLN A 243 -14.68 5.74 -17.81
N ASN A 244 -14.50 4.42 -17.92
CA ASN A 244 -13.52 3.82 -18.84
C ASN A 244 -12.08 4.33 -18.64
N ARG A 245 -11.65 4.53 -17.38
CA ARG A 245 -10.29 4.99 -17.05
C ARG A 245 -9.19 4.21 -17.77
N GLU A 246 -9.36 2.89 -17.88
CA GLU A 246 -8.38 1.99 -18.49
C GLU A 246 -8.22 2.17 -20.00
N THR A 247 -9.21 2.76 -20.68
CA THR A 247 -9.17 3.00 -22.12
C THR A 247 -8.68 4.40 -22.49
N GLU A 248 -8.49 5.27 -21.50
CA GLU A 248 -7.96 6.61 -21.74
C GLU A 248 -6.51 6.54 -22.21
N ALA A 249 -6.29 6.85 -23.50
CA ALA A 249 -4.96 6.91 -24.08
C ALA A 249 -4.30 8.26 -23.75
N ARG A 250 -3.08 8.20 -23.22
CA ARG A 250 -2.24 9.38 -22.98
C ARG A 250 -0.89 9.16 -23.62
N ASP A 251 -0.47 10.13 -24.46
CA ASP A 251 0.79 10.02 -25.18
C ASP A 251 1.97 9.82 -24.20
N GLY A 252 2.85 8.87 -24.54
CA GLY A 252 4.02 8.55 -23.73
C GLY A 252 3.74 7.90 -22.34
N MET A 253 2.46 7.65 -21.98
CA MET A 253 2.09 7.13 -20.67
C MET A 253 1.48 5.74 -20.74
N LYS A 254 1.57 4.99 -19.65
CA LYS A 254 0.90 3.70 -19.48
C LYS A 254 -0.61 3.89 -19.34
N PRO A 255 -1.43 2.86 -19.70
CA PRO A 255 -2.87 2.92 -19.48
C PRO A 255 -3.17 3.14 -18.00
N ARG A 256 -4.29 3.83 -17.73
CA ARG A 256 -4.71 4.04 -16.35
C ARG A 256 -5.22 2.74 -15.73
N SER A 257 -5.01 2.57 -14.42
CA SER A 257 -5.65 1.49 -13.68
C SER A 257 -7.15 1.70 -13.62
N LYS A 258 -7.91 0.61 -13.68
CA LYS A 258 -9.38 0.65 -13.59
C LYS A 258 -9.86 1.30 -12.28
N ASP A 259 -9.25 0.93 -11.17
CA ASP A 259 -9.71 1.28 -9.84
C ASP A 259 -8.92 2.43 -9.21
N LEU A 260 -9.64 3.39 -8.63
CA LEU A 260 -9.06 4.39 -7.75
C LEU A 260 -8.69 3.78 -6.38
N THR A 261 -7.56 4.23 -5.87
CA THR A 261 -7.06 3.88 -4.52
C THR A 261 -6.44 5.10 -3.86
N TRP A 262 -6.34 5.12 -2.53
CA TRP A 262 -5.60 6.16 -1.80
C TRP A 262 -4.18 6.35 -2.32
N HIS A 263 -3.54 5.26 -2.72
CA HIS A 263 -2.19 5.31 -3.26
C HIS A 263 -2.09 6.06 -4.60
N GLY A 264 -3.19 6.16 -5.34
CA GLY A 264 -3.28 6.92 -6.59
C GLY A 264 -3.07 8.42 -6.40
N LEU A 265 -3.46 9.00 -5.26
CA LEU A 265 -3.15 10.41 -4.93
C LEU A 265 -1.64 10.65 -4.83
N ARG A 266 -0.90 9.68 -4.30
CA ARG A 266 0.55 9.73 -4.23
C ARG A 266 1.21 9.61 -5.63
N TYR A 267 0.64 8.81 -6.54
CA TYR A 267 1.06 8.80 -7.95
C TYR A 267 0.85 10.17 -8.60
N LYS A 268 -0.32 10.77 -8.37
CA LYS A 268 -0.64 12.10 -8.89
C LYS A 268 0.38 13.14 -8.42
N ARG A 269 0.62 13.20 -7.11
CA ARG A 269 1.62 14.14 -6.55
C ARG A 269 3.02 13.89 -7.09
N ALA A 270 3.43 12.63 -7.25
CA ALA A 270 4.74 12.29 -7.80
C ALA A 270 4.91 12.82 -9.23
N GLN A 271 3.89 12.66 -10.07
CA GLN A 271 3.90 13.15 -11.46
C GLN A 271 3.96 14.67 -11.51
N GLU A 272 3.14 15.37 -10.71
CA GLU A 272 3.14 16.84 -10.65
C GLU A 272 4.47 17.39 -10.12
N GLN A 273 5.01 16.77 -9.07
CA GLN A 273 6.29 17.18 -8.48
C GLN A 273 7.45 17.00 -9.46
N TYR A 274 7.47 15.87 -10.15
CA TYR A 274 8.48 15.59 -11.18
C TYR A 274 8.40 16.61 -12.32
N ALA A 275 7.20 16.85 -12.86
CA ALA A 275 7.00 17.82 -13.93
C ALA A 275 7.38 19.25 -13.49
N MET A 276 7.09 19.64 -12.27
CA MET A 276 7.49 20.92 -11.70
C MET A 276 9.03 21.05 -11.67
N TYR A 277 9.72 20.05 -11.16
CA TYR A 277 11.19 20.05 -11.08
C TYR A 277 11.87 20.02 -12.46
N GLU A 278 11.27 19.33 -13.44
CA GLU A 278 11.74 19.39 -14.82
C GLU A 278 11.57 20.79 -15.42
N ALA A 279 10.40 21.41 -15.24
CA ALA A 279 10.12 22.76 -15.74
C ALA A 279 11.03 23.83 -15.11
N GLU A 280 11.40 23.66 -13.84
CA GLU A 280 12.35 24.52 -13.13
C GLU A 280 13.83 24.25 -13.48
N GLY A 281 14.12 23.24 -14.29
CA GLY A 281 15.49 22.87 -14.68
C GLY A 281 16.33 22.33 -13.51
N ARG A 282 15.70 21.77 -12.49
CA ARG A 282 16.44 21.24 -11.32
C ARG A 282 17.31 20.05 -11.70
N GLN A 283 18.46 19.95 -11.06
CA GLN A 283 19.33 18.78 -11.23
C GLN A 283 18.67 17.54 -10.60
N ASN A 284 18.62 16.42 -11.34
CA ASN A 284 18.11 15.14 -10.87
C ASN A 284 16.64 15.15 -10.35
N PRO A 285 15.66 15.64 -11.13
CA PRO A 285 14.27 15.74 -10.67
C PRO A 285 13.68 14.42 -10.18
N LYS A 286 14.08 13.27 -10.75
CA LYS A 286 13.66 11.94 -10.29
C LYS A 286 14.17 11.60 -8.89
N LEU A 287 15.41 11.95 -8.58
CA LEU A 287 15.98 11.72 -7.26
C LEU A 287 15.26 12.59 -6.22
N MET A 288 15.09 13.88 -6.51
CA MET A 288 14.38 14.81 -5.62
C MET A 288 12.94 14.35 -5.34
N THR A 289 12.20 13.94 -6.38
CA THR A 289 10.85 13.36 -6.22
C THR A 289 10.89 12.08 -5.37
N SER A 290 11.90 11.22 -5.56
CA SER A 290 12.10 10.01 -4.77
C SER A 290 12.28 10.29 -3.27
N GLU A 291 13.08 11.29 -2.94
CA GLU A 291 13.35 11.70 -1.56
C GLU A 291 12.11 12.23 -0.85
N ILE A 292 11.36 13.12 -1.50
CA ILE A 292 10.08 13.64 -0.96
C ILE A 292 9.10 12.50 -0.68
N LEU A 293 9.01 11.56 -1.59
CA LEU A 293 8.17 10.39 -1.38
C LEU A 293 8.74 9.40 -0.33
N GLY A 294 9.98 9.58 0.13
CA GLY A 294 10.65 8.65 1.04
C GLY A 294 10.90 7.29 0.37
N HIS A 295 11.26 7.31 -0.90
CA HIS A 295 11.80 6.15 -1.59
C HIS A 295 13.33 6.26 -1.54
N HIS A 296 14.00 5.22 -1.06
CA HIS A 296 15.47 5.17 -1.06
C HIS A 296 16.04 4.68 -2.41
N ARG A 297 15.18 4.51 -3.43
CA ARG A 297 15.53 3.93 -4.73
C ARG A 297 14.73 4.61 -5.83
N THR A 298 15.42 5.16 -6.82
CA THR A 298 14.81 5.87 -7.97
C THR A 298 14.01 4.96 -8.91
N ASP A 299 14.35 3.65 -8.97
CA ASP A 299 13.59 2.68 -9.76
C ASP A 299 12.13 2.54 -9.27
N ILE A 300 11.89 2.75 -7.96
CA ILE A 300 10.53 2.78 -7.42
C ILE A 300 9.80 4.03 -7.91
N THR A 301 10.48 5.18 -7.97
CA THR A 301 9.88 6.43 -8.46
C THR A 301 9.42 6.32 -9.91
N ASN A 302 10.16 5.61 -10.77
CA ASN A 302 9.75 5.33 -12.15
C ASN A 302 8.38 4.62 -12.27
N ILE A 303 8.01 3.84 -11.26
CA ILE A 303 6.68 3.20 -11.20
C ILE A 303 5.59 4.25 -11.04
N TYR A 304 5.84 5.27 -10.22
CA TYR A 304 4.89 6.35 -9.94
C TYR A 304 4.74 7.33 -11.11
N LEU A 305 5.81 7.58 -11.87
CA LEU A 305 5.77 8.46 -13.03
C LEU A 305 4.96 7.87 -14.19
N ALA A 306 4.78 6.55 -14.21
CA ALA A 306 3.97 5.81 -15.18
C ALA A 306 4.35 6.04 -16.64
N GLU A 307 5.56 6.57 -16.91
CA GLU A 307 6.09 6.77 -18.27
C GLU A 307 6.28 5.41 -18.97
N LEU A 308 6.00 5.36 -20.26
CA LEU A 308 6.41 4.23 -21.09
C LEU A 308 7.96 4.21 -21.17
N PRO A 309 8.58 3.01 -21.21
CA PRO A 309 10.00 2.91 -21.48
C PRO A 309 10.30 3.62 -22.80
N GLN A 310 11.17 4.61 -22.77
CA GLN A 310 11.67 5.19 -24.02
C GLN A 310 12.28 4.04 -24.81
N GLY A 311 11.77 3.77 -26.01
CA GLY A 311 12.36 2.79 -26.91
C GLY A 311 13.84 3.09 -27.00
N LYS A 312 14.68 2.07 -26.90
CA LYS A 312 16.09 2.19 -27.25
C LYS A 312 16.12 2.85 -28.63
N LYS A 313 16.51 4.11 -28.70
CA LYS A 313 16.86 4.71 -29.99
C LYS A 313 17.93 3.79 -30.55
N ASN A 314 17.59 3.07 -31.62
CA ASN A 314 18.55 2.32 -32.37
C ASN A 314 19.66 3.32 -32.71
N GLN A 315 20.85 3.09 -32.18
CA GLN A 315 22.05 3.69 -32.68
C GLN A 315 22.26 3.02 -34.04
N GLU A 316 21.85 3.71 -35.10
CA GLU A 316 22.40 3.53 -36.42
C GLU A 316 23.75 4.27 -36.52
#